data_1edd1899b9f56180141c86317f66e65d
#
_entry.id   1edd1899b9f56180141c86317f66e65d
#
_cell.length_a   1.000
_cell.length_b   1.000
_cell.length_c   1.000
_cell.angle_alpha   90.00
_cell.angle_beta   90.00
_cell.angle_gamma   90.00
#
_symmetry.space_group_name_H-M   'P 1'
#
loop_
_entity.id
_entity.type
_entity.pdbx_description
1 polymer ?
#
loop_
_entity_poly.entity_id
_entity_poly.type
_entity_poly.pdbx_seq_one_letter_code
_entity_poly.pdbx_strand_id
1 'polypeptide(L)'
;MAPLKPYFTGAEIPPRTRVSTCQKCIRTGDIENVGKTARHGTFFEMLGNFSFGDYFKTEAIHWSWEFLTEVVGLDADRLYPSVYLEDDEAFDIWNKEIGIPADRIFRFGKEDNFWEHGAGPCGPCSEIYYDRGEKYGCGKPGCTVGCDCDRYMEVWNNVFTQFENDGNGNYTTLKQKNIDTGMGLERLAVVVQDVDSIFDVDTICALRNLVCKISGKEYEKNYNDDVSIRLITDCLLYTSPSPRD
;
A
#
# COMPACT_ATOMS: atom_id res chain seq x y z
N MET A 1 -10.00 -1.35 -7.48
CA MET A 1 -10.96 -2.43 -7.25
C MET A 1 -12.40 -2.13 -7.71
N ALA A 2 -13.06 -1.02 -7.33
CA ALA A 2 -14.48 -0.80 -7.62
C ALA A 2 -14.93 -1.14 -9.06
N PRO A 3 -14.22 -0.71 -10.12
CA PRO A 3 -14.60 -1.05 -11.50
C PRO A 3 -14.42 -2.54 -11.85
N LEU A 4 -13.61 -3.27 -11.09
CA LEU A 4 -13.26 -4.68 -11.35
C LEU A 4 -14.09 -5.66 -10.51
N LYS A 5 -14.93 -5.15 -9.58
CA LYS A 5 -15.74 -5.99 -8.68
C LYS A 5 -16.55 -7.07 -9.37
N PRO A 6 -17.21 -6.82 -10.53
CA PRO A 6 -17.96 -7.86 -11.25
C PRO A 6 -17.10 -9.05 -11.70
N TYR A 7 -15.83 -8.83 -11.98
CA TYR A 7 -14.91 -9.90 -12.40
C TYR A 7 -14.49 -10.80 -11.22
N PHE A 8 -14.37 -10.23 -10.02
CA PHE A 8 -14.05 -10.99 -8.81
C PHE A 8 -15.19 -11.92 -8.39
N THR A 9 -16.43 -11.47 -8.56
CA THR A 9 -17.64 -12.28 -8.24
C THR A 9 -17.99 -13.29 -9.33
N GLY A 10 -17.40 -13.15 -10.54
CA GLY A 10 -17.78 -13.91 -11.71
C GLY A 10 -19.12 -13.49 -12.33
N ALA A 11 -19.66 -12.31 -11.94
CA ALA A 11 -20.86 -11.73 -12.55
C ALA A 11 -20.62 -11.31 -14.01
N GLU A 12 -19.38 -10.96 -14.33
CA GLU A 12 -18.93 -10.66 -15.68
C GLU A 12 -17.64 -11.42 -15.99
N ILE A 13 -17.45 -11.77 -17.26
CA ILE A 13 -16.22 -12.40 -17.72
C ILE A 13 -15.18 -11.30 -17.99
N PRO A 14 -14.02 -11.34 -17.35
CA PRO A 14 -12.99 -10.35 -17.58
C PRO A 14 -12.43 -10.48 -19.01
N PRO A 15 -12.06 -9.38 -19.66
CA PRO A 15 -11.45 -9.42 -21.00
C PRO A 15 -10.09 -10.13 -21.00
N ARG A 16 -9.45 -10.18 -19.84
CA ARG A 16 -8.19 -10.90 -19.57
C ARG A 16 -8.20 -11.41 -18.14
N THR A 17 -7.59 -12.56 -17.89
CA THR A 17 -7.46 -13.15 -16.55
C THR A 17 -6.37 -12.46 -15.72
N ARG A 18 -5.41 -11.80 -16.36
CA ARG A 18 -4.32 -11.03 -15.74
C ARG A 18 -4.38 -9.58 -16.20
N VAL A 19 -4.41 -8.67 -15.25
CA VAL A 19 -4.49 -7.23 -15.53
C VAL A 19 -3.51 -6.48 -14.62
N SER A 20 -2.78 -5.52 -15.20
CA SER A 20 -1.99 -4.54 -14.44
C SER A 20 -2.52 -3.14 -14.72
N THR A 21 -2.54 -2.31 -13.69
CA THR A 21 -3.04 -0.94 -13.78
C THR A 21 -2.14 0.05 -13.06
N CYS A 22 -2.18 1.31 -13.48
CA CYS A 22 -1.77 2.46 -12.70
C CYS A 22 -2.98 3.38 -12.59
N GLN A 23 -3.52 3.54 -11.38
CA GLN A 23 -4.77 4.26 -11.14
C GLN A 23 -4.53 5.46 -10.24
N LYS A 24 -5.04 6.61 -10.64
CA LYS A 24 -5.16 7.78 -9.77
C LYS A 24 -6.30 7.55 -8.80
N CYS A 25 -5.99 7.62 -7.51
CA CYS A 25 -6.92 7.30 -6.43
C CYS A 25 -7.05 8.46 -5.45
N ILE A 26 -8.23 8.58 -4.85
CA ILE A 26 -8.50 9.49 -3.74
C ILE A 26 -8.96 8.64 -2.55
N ARG A 27 -8.32 8.84 -1.40
CA ARG A 27 -8.66 8.19 -0.13
C ARG A 27 -8.67 9.22 0.99
N THR A 28 -9.79 9.35 1.67
CA THR A 28 -10.00 10.36 2.73
C THR A 28 -10.08 9.76 4.13
N GLY A 29 -10.00 8.43 4.28
CA GLY A 29 -10.08 7.75 5.58
C GLY A 29 -8.98 8.18 6.56
N ASP A 30 -7.83 8.58 6.05
CA ASP A 30 -6.66 8.98 6.84
C ASP A 30 -6.40 10.49 6.80
N ILE A 31 -7.41 11.30 6.50
CA ILE A 31 -7.27 12.76 6.28
C ILE A 31 -6.63 13.49 7.47
N GLU A 32 -6.87 13.01 8.69
CA GLU A 32 -6.29 13.56 9.92
C GLU A 32 -4.76 13.38 9.99
N ASN A 33 -4.21 12.44 9.23
CA ASN A 33 -2.79 12.11 9.19
C ASN A 33 -2.06 12.78 8.03
N VAL A 34 -2.79 13.33 7.06
CA VAL A 34 -2.22 14.02 5.91
C VAL A 34 -1.38 15.22 6.35
N GLY A 35 -0.18 15.34 5.80
CA GLY A 35 0.78 16.39 6.15
C GLY A 35 1.51 16.18 7.49
N LYS A 36 1.05 15.26 8.36
CA LYS A 36 1.65 14.98 9.67
C LYS A 36 2.60 13.79 9.65
N THR A 37 2.30 12.78 8.84
CA THR A 37 3.13 11.59 8.64
C THR A 37 3.84 11.64 7.31
N ALA A 38 4.85 10.80 7.14
CA ALA A 38 5.62 10.71 5.90
C ALA A 38 4.88 10.04 4.74
N ARG A 39 3.81 9.29 5.03
CA ARG A 39 3.19 8.32 4.12
C ARG A 39 1.72 8.58 3.74
N HIS A 40 1.06 9.58 4.35
CA HIS A 40 -0.35 9.85 4.09
C HIS A 40 -0.55 11.06 3.20
N GLY A 41 -1.26 10.82 2.09
CA GLY A 41 -1.84 11.83 1.21
C GLY A 41 -3.25 11.40 0.86
N THR A 42 -4.12 12.35 0.47
CA THR A 42 -5.47 12.02 -0.01
C THR A 42 -5.43 11.53 -1.45
N PHE A 43 -4.53 12.09 -2.27
CA PHE A 43 -4.27 11.63 -3.63
C PHE A 43 -3.05 10.71 -3.67
N PHE A 44 -3.15 9.62 -4.44
CA PHE A 44 -2.03 8.72 -4.72
C PHE A 44 -2.25 7.96 -6.02
N GLU A 45 -1.18 7.48 -6.60
CA GLU A 45 -1.23 6.54 -7.72
C GLU A 45 -1.04 5.12 -7.21
N MET A 46 -2.01 4.25 -7.52
CA MET A 46 -1.97 2.84 -7.13
C MET A 46 -1.57 1.97 -8.31
N LEU A 47 -0.43 1.29 -8.17
CA LEU A 47 0.00 0.24 -9.07
C LEU A 47 -0.68 -1.06 -8.63
N GLY A 48 -1.57 -1.59 -9.48
CA GLY A 48 -2.37 -2.78 -9.16
C GLY A 48 -2.06 -3.93 -10.10
N ASN A 49 -2.06 -5.15 -9.54
CA ASN A 49 -1.99 -6.38 -10.30
C ASN A 49 -3.15 -7.29 -9.88
N PHE A 50 -3.88 -7.78 -10.86
CA PHE A 50 -5.12 -8.52 -10.64
C PHE A 50 -5.05 -9.88 -11.33
N SER A 51 -5.55 -10.91 -10.63
CA SER A 51 -5.79 -12.24 -11.18
C SER A 51 -7.26 -12.60 -11.00
N PHE A 52 -7.90 -12.98 -12.08
CA PHE A 52 -9.28 -13.44 -12.08
C PHE A 52 -9.31 -14.95 -12.35
N GLY A 53 -9.11 -15.75 -11.28
CA GLY A 53 -9.09 -17.21 -11.35
C GLY A 53 -7.89 -17.79 -12.11
N ASP A 54 -6.77 -17.06 -12.20
CA ASP A 54 -5.55 -17.51 -12.89
C ASP A 54 -4.47 -17.87 -11.86
N TYR A 55 -3.59 -16.93 -11.47
CA TYR A 55 -2.62 -17.15 -10.41
C TYR A 55 -3.18 -16.78 -9.04
N PHE A 56 -2.54 -17.29 -7.98
CA PHE A 56 -2.99 -17.04 -6.60
C PHE A 56 -1.81 -16.70 -5.67
N LYS A 57 -1.83 -17.13 -4.41
CA LYS A 57 -0.90 -16.71 -3.35
C LYS A 57 0.57 -16.92 -3.71
N THR A 58 0.91 -18.13 -4.16
CA THR A 58 2.30 -18.51 -4.44
C THR A 58 2.91 -17.56 -5.45
N GLU A 59 2.30 -17.44 -6.63
CA GLU A 59 2.83 -16.59 -7.68
C GLU A 59 2.79 -15.10 -7.29
N ALA A 60 1.73 -14.64 -6.62
CA ALA A 60 1.63 -13.25 -6.19
C ALA A 60 2.75 -12.87 -5.21
N ILE A 61 3.04 -13.73 -4.23
CA ILE A 61 4.10 -13.53 -3.25
C ILE A 61 5.48 -13.58 -3.93
N HIS A 62 5.74 -14.60 -4.74
CA HIS A 62 7.02 -14.74 -5.46
C HIS A 62 7.30 -13.54 -6.36
N TRP A 63 6.32 -13.11 -7.16
CA TRP A 63 6.51 -11.98 -8.08
C TRP A 63 6.61 -10.64 -7.36
N SER A 64 5.90 -10.45 -6.25
CA SER A 64 6.07 -9.23 -5.46
C SER A 64 7.46 -9.15 -4.82
N TRP A 65 7.98 -10.27 -4.34
CA TRP A 65 9.33 -10.36 -3.81
C TRP A 65 10.39 -10.11 -4.88
N GLU A 66 10.32 -10.83 -5.99
CA GLU A 66 11.21 -10.68 -7.15
C GLU A 66 11.22 -9.22 -7.64
N PHE A 67 10.02 -8.62 -7.80
CA PHE A 67 9.92 -7.24 -8.25
C PHE A 67 10.63 -6.26 -7.29
N LEU A 68 10.40 -6.37 -5.99
CA LEU A 68 11.01 -5.46 -5.02
C LEU A 68 12.51 -5.66 -4.89
N THR A 69 13.00 -6.90 -4.91
CA THR A 69 14.42 -7.21 -4.66
C THR A 69 15.28 -7.20 -5.92
N GLU A 70 14.78 -7.71 -7.05
CA GLU A 70 15.58 -7.86 -8.26
C GLU A 70 15.33 -6.74 -9.28
N VAL A 71 14.09 -6.27 -9.43
CA VAL A 71 13.76 -5.23 -10.41
C VAL A 71 13.96 -3.85 -9.82
N VAL A 72 13.40 -3.59 -8.63
CA VAL A 72 13.56 -2.30 -7.93
C VAL A 72 14.92 -2.22 -7.22
N GLY A 73 15.47 -3.37 -6.79
CA GLY A 73 16.77 -3.45 -6.14
C GLY A 73 16.75 -3.06 -4.66
N LEU A 74 15.62 -3.24 -3.97
CA LEU A 74 15.55 -3.00 -2.54
C LEU A 74 16.31 -4.07 -1.76
N ASP A 75 16.94 -3.66 -0.67
CA ASP A 75 17.63 -4.56 0.24
C ASP A 75 16.64 -5.54 0.90
N ALA A 76 16.79 -6.82 0.59
CA ALA A 76 15.96 -7.91 1.11
C ALA A 76 15.97 -7.99 2.65
N ASP A 77 17.08 -7.59 3.29
CA ASP A 77 17.18 -7.61 4.75
C ASP A 77 16.37 -6.48 5.42
N ARG A 78 15.90 -5.51 4.64
CA ARG A 78 15.03 -4.41 5.10
C ARG A 78 13.56 -4.65 4.75
N LEU A 79 13.21 -5.76 4.11
CA LEU A 79 11.83 -6.11 3.77
C LEU A 79 11.25 -7.08 4.80
N TYR A 80 10.06 -6.75 5.29
CA TYR A 80 9.35 -7.48 6.34
C TYR A 80 7.90 -7.75 5.89
N PRO A 81 7.55 -9.02 5.58
CA PRO A 81 6.17 -9.34 5.26
C PRO A 81 5.30 -9.48 6.50
N SER A 82 4.02 -9.17 6.34
CA SER A 82 2.97 -9.55 7.27
C SER A 82 1.95 -10.46 6.60
N VAL A 83 1.24 -11.25 7.40
CA VAL A 83 0.18 -12.14 6.93
C VAL A 83 -0.98 -12.12 7.93
N TYR A 84 -2.17 -12.46 7.46
CA TYR A 84 -3.32 -12.66 8.33
C TYR A 84 -3.05 -13.78 9.36
N LEU A 85 -3.51 -13.60 10.58
CA LEU A 85 -3.23 -14.47 11.72
C LEU A 85 -3.50 -15.95 11.43
N GLU A 86 -4.57 -16.26 10.69
CA GLU A 86 -5.02 -17.61 10.36
C GLU A 86 -4.54 -18.07 8.96
N ASP A 87 -3.73 -17.27 8.24
CA ASP A 87 -3.26 -17.63 6.90
C ASP A 87 -1.89 -18.32 6.96
N ASP A 88 -1.89 -19.58 7.38
CA ASP A 88 -0.69 -20.40 7.44
C ASP A 88 -0.10 -20.68 6.04
N GLU A 89 -0.94 -20.72 5.00
CA GLU A 89 -0.48 -20.91 3.62
C GLU A 89 0.42 -19.74 3.17
N ALA A 90 0.00 -18.50 3.37
CA ALA A 90 0.83 -17.34 3.04
C ALA A 90 2.10 -17.27 3.90
N PHE A 91 2.01 -17.61 5.19
CA PHE A 91 3.18 -17.68 6.07
C PHE A 91 4.19 -18.72 5.56
N ASP A 92 3.72 -19.91 5.19
CA ASP A 92 4.58 -20.98 4.69
C ASP A 92 5.27 -20.64 3.38
N ILE A 93 4.59 -19.94 2.47
CA ILE A 93 5.18 -19.44 1.23
C ILE A 93 6.33 -18.46 1.54
N TRP A 94 6.11 -17.47 2.41
CA TRP A 94 7.17 -16.55 2.82
C TRP A 94 8.35 -17.24 3.50
N ASN A 95 8.06 -18.18 4.42
CA ASN A 95 9.11 -18.82 5.21
C ASN A 95 9.84 -19.92 4.45
N LYS A 96 9.10 -20.82 3.77
CA LYS A 96 9.69 -22.05 3.20
C LYS A 96 10.10 -21.89 1.74
N GLU A 97 9.37 -21.08 0.96
CA GLU A 97 9.62 -20.93 -0.47
C GLU A 97 10.49 -19.69 -0.76
N ILE A 98 10.17 -18.55 -0.17
CA ILE A 98 10.99 -17.32 -0.29
C ILE A 98 12.21 -17.39 0.63
N GLY A 99 12.11 -18.09 1.78
CA GLY A 99 13.22 -18.28 2.72
C GLY A 99 13.37 -17.19 3.77
N ILE A 100 12.32 -16.39 4.03
CA ILE A 100 12.37 -15.37 5.08
C ILE A 100 12.28 -16.06 6.46
N PRO A 101 13.18 -15.71 7.40
CA PRO A 101 13.12 -16.23 8.76
C PRO A 101 11.77 -15.94 9.42
N ALA A 102 11.26 -16.91 10.18
CA ALA A 102 9.93 -16.84 10.79
C ALA A 102 9.74 -15.64 11.74
N ASP A 103 10.81 -15.18 12.39
CA ASP A 103 10.82 -14.00 13.26
C ASP A 103 10.79 -12.67 12.51
N ARG A 104 10.93 -12.70 11.18
CA ARG A 104 10.76 -11.53 10.29
C ARG A 104 9.39 -11.50 9.59
N ILE A 105 8.53 -12.50 9.81
CA ILE A 105 7.19 -12.57 9.25
C ILE A 105 6.19 -12.26 10.37
N PHE A 106 5.44 -11.18 10.20
CA PHE A 106 4.51 -10.71 11.22
C PHE A 106 3.09 -11.25 10.97
N ARG A 107 2.38 -11.56 12.05
CA ARG A 107 0.99 -12.03 11.98
C ARG A 107 0.09 -11.00 12.62
N PHE A 108 -0.84 -10.45 11.85
CA PHE A 108 -1.81 -9.47 12.33
C PHE A 108 -3.24 -9.98 12.20
N GLY A 109 -4.12 -9.34 12.96
CA GLY A 109 -5.53 -9.64 12.99
C GLY A 109 -6.27 -9.16 11.74
N LYS A 110 -7.59 -9.25 11.84
CA LYS A 110 -8.48 -8.86 10.75
C LYS A 110 -8.44 -7.36 10.44
N GLU A 111 -8.08 -6.55 11.43
CA GLU A 111 -8.02 -5.09 11.28
C GLU A 111 -6.91 -4.66 10.32
N ASP A 112 -5.81 -5.41 10.27
CA ASP A 112 -4.63 -5.08 9.47
C ASP A 112 -4.50 -5.98 8.23
N ASN A 113 -4.58 -7.31 8.40
CA ASN A 113 -4.29 -8.26 7.32
C ASN A 113 -5.52 -9.01 6.77
N PHE A 114 -6.68 -8.37 6.78
CA PHE A 114 -7.86 -8.88 6.08
C PHE A 114 -8.59 -7.73 5.38
N TRP A 115 -8.64 -7.80 4.06
CA TRP A 115 -9.28 -6.76 3.27
C TRP A 115 -10.75 -7.06 3.03
N GLU A 116 -11.62 -6.13 3.42
CA GLU A 116 -13.05 -6.13 3.10
C GLU A 116 -13.58 -4.70 2.96
N HIS A 117 -14.60 -4.51 2.13
CA HIS A 117 -15.28 -3.22 2.00
C HIS A 117 -16.78 -3.44 1.83
N GLY A 118 -17.50 -3.45 2.94
CA GLY A 118 -18.91 -3.77 2.99
C GLY A 118 -19.21 -5.17 2.46
N ALA A 119 -20.37 -5.35 1.82
CA ALA A 119 -20.71 -6.60 1.15
C ALA A 119 -19.90 -6.78 -0.14
N GLY A 120 -19.42 -7.99 -0.38
CA GLY A 120 -18.73 -8.37 -1.61
C GLY A 120 -17.43 -9.15 -1.40
N PRO A 121 -16.62 -9.27 -2.46
CA PRO A 121 -15.37 -10.01 -2.44
C PRO A 121 -14.41 -9.50 -1.38
N CYS A 122 -13.81 -10.42 -0.62
CA CYS A 122 -12.90 -10.12 0.47
C CYS A 122 -11.93 -11.28 0.69
N GLY A 123 -10.94 -11.07 1.56
CA GLY A 123 -10.01 -12.12 1.93
C GLY A 123 -8.83 -11.64 2.75
N PRO A 124 -8.02 -12.59 3.26
CA PRO A 124 -6.78 -12.27 3.93
C PRO A 124 -5.83 -11.55 3.00
N CYS A 125 -4.92 -10.77 3.56
CA CYS A 125 -3.88 -10.12 2.78
C CYS A 125 -2.50 -10.29 3.41
N SER A 126 -1.49 -10.07 2.58
CA SER A 126 -0.10 -10.03 2.97
C SER A 126 0.50 -8.70 2.53
N GLU A 127 0.99 -7.94 3.48
CA GLU A 127 1.62 -6.66 3.24
C GLU A 127 3.13 -6.79 3.31
N ILE A 128 3.84 -5.97 2.56
CA ILE A 128 5.30 -5.90 2.57
C ILE A 128 5.70 -4.53 3.06
N TYR A 129 6.45 -4.52 4.17
CA TYR A 129 6.98 -3.32 4.80
C TYR A 129 8.47 -3.17 4.52
N TYR A 130 8.92 -1.93 4.36
CA TYR A 130 10.32 -1.59 4.24
C TYR A 130 10.80 -0.85 5.49
N ASP A 131 11.87 -1.34 6.14
CA ASP A 131 12.51 -0.65 7.27
C ASP A 131 13.36 0.51 6.76
N ARG A 132 12.90 1.72 6.97
CA ARG A 132 13.59 2.97 6.61
C ARG A 132 14.73 3.33 7.56
N GLY A 133 14.86 2.58 8.65
CA GLY A 133 15.89 2.77 9.67
C GLY A 133 15.41 3.53 10.91
N GLU A 134 16.21 3.46 11.95
CA GLU A 134 15.87 3.98 13.28
C GLU A 134 15.57 5.48 13.32
N LYS A 135 16.15 6.26 12.41
CA LYS A 135 15.92 7.73 12.33
C LYS A 135 14.43 8.08 12.12
N TYR A 136 13.64 7.16 11.54
CA TYR A 136 12.21 7.34 11.33
C TYR A 136 11.35 6.65 12.38
N GLY A 137 11.97 6.00 13.35
CA GLY A 137 11.29 5.30 14.43
C GLY A 137 10.73 6.25 15.49
N CYS A 138 9.77 5.74 16.27
CA CYS A 138 9.18 6.50 17.39
C CYS A 138 10.10 6.65 18.61
N GLY A 139 11.28 6.02 18.60
CA GLY A 139 12.23 6.04 19.73
C GLY A 139 11.77 5.22 20.94
N LYS A 140 10.65 4.52 20.86
CA LYS A 140 10.13 3.70 21.96
C LYS A 140 10.70 2.29 21.89
N PRO A 141 10.95 1.63 23.03
CA PRO A 141 11.26 0.20 23.08
C PRO A 141 10.13 -0.59 22.40
N GLY A 142 10.48 -1.59 21.58
CA GLY A 142 9.49 -2.42 20.90
C GLY A 142 8.93 -1.83 19.59
N CYS A 143 9.56 -0.77 19.04
CA CYS A 143 9.24 -0.28 17.69
C CYS A 143 9.49 -1.41 16.67
N THR A 144 8.41 -1.85 16.01
CA THR A 144 8.41 -2.99 15.09
C THR A 144 7.42 -2.74 13.94
N VAL A 145 7.29 -3.67 13.02
CA VAL A 145 6.24 -3.66 11.98
C VAL A 145 4.86 -3.55 12.64
N GLY A 146 3.98 -2.74 12.07
CA GLY A 146 2.69 -2.38 12.67
C GLY A 146 2.73 -1.19 13.64
N CYS A 147 3.92 -0.60 13.89
CA CYS A 147 4.00 0.66 14.63
C CYS A 147 3.51 1.83 13.76
N ASP A 148 2.78 2.78 14.36
CA ASP A 148 2.26 3.98 13.66
C ASP A 148 3.35 4.97 13.21
N CYS A 149 4.62 4.76 13.59
CA CYS A 149 5.73 5.60 13.15
C CYS A 149 6.09 5.36 11.68
N ASP A 150 6.96 6.22 11.14
CA ASP A 150 7.36 6.18 9.73
C ASP A 150 8.56 5.26 9.43
N ARG A 151 9.00 4.43 10.40
CA ARG A 151 10.11 3.49 10.23
C ARG A 151 9.76 2.36 9.27
N TYR A 152 8.68 1.63 9.57
CA TYR A 152 8.24 0.51 8.74
C TYR A 152 7.12 0.99 7.81
N MET A 153 7.50 1.28 6.58
CA MET A 153 6.57 1.78 5.58
C MET A 153 6.01 0.63 4.75
N GLU A 154 4.69 0.41 4.83
CA GLU A 154 4.01 -0.49 3.91
C GLU A 154 4.19 0.01 2.47
N VAL A 155 4.79 -0.82 1.62
CA VAL A 155 5.04 -0.52 0.21
C VAL A 155 4.11 -1.30 -0.72
N TRP A 156 3.65 -2.49 -0.33
CA TRP A 156 2.79 -3.33 -1.16
C TRP A 156 1.82 -4.16 -0.34
N ASN A 157 0.56 -4.23 -0.77
CA ASN A 157 -0.45 -5.11 -0.18
C ASN A 157 -0.94 -6.11 -1.22
N ASN A 158 -0.86 -7.41 -0.91
CA ASN A 158 -1.35 -8.52 -1.70
C ASN A 158 -2.63 -9.08 -1.08
N VAL A 159 -3.79 -8.82 -1.67
CA VAL A 159 -5.08 -9.32 -1.19
C VAL A 159 -5.44 -10.63 -1.89
N PHE A 160 -5.68 -11.66 -1.10
CA PHE A 160 -6.08 -12.99 -1.55
C PHE A 160 -7.60 -13.12 -1.50
N THR A 161 -8.26 -12.59 -2.53
CA THR A 161 -9.72 -12.53 -2.61
C THR A 161 -10.29 -13.92 -2.84
N GLN A 162 -10.74 -14.56 -1.78
CA GLN A 162 -11.24 -15.93 -1.79
C GLN A 162 -12.61 -16.10 -1.11
N PHE A 163 -13.13 -15.05 -0.47
CA PHE A 163 -14.42 -15.05 0.19
C PHE A 163 -15.34 -13.97 -0.35
N GLU A 164 -16.62 -14.14 -0.13
CA GLU A 164 -17.66 -13.13 -0.30
C GLU A 164 -18.34 -12.88 1.04
N ASN A 165 -18.36 -11.62 1.47
CA ASN A 165 -19.06 -11.15 2.65
C ASN A 165 -20.47 -10.71 2.26
N ASP A 166 -21.51 -11.22 2.95
CA ASP A 166 -22.92 -10.85 2.73
C ASP A 166 -23.31 -9.48 3.33
N GLY A 167 -22.37 -8.80 3.97
CA GLY A 167 -22.58 -7.53 4.68
C GLY A 167 -23.12 -7.69 6.12
N ASN A 168 -23.40 -8.92 6.56
CA ASN A 168 -23.83 -9.25 7.92
C ASN A 168 -22.74 -9.99 8.72
N GLY A 169 -21.54 -10.11 8.14
CA GLY A 169 -20.41 -10.80 8.75
C GLY A 169 -20.35 -12.29 8.44
N ASN A 170 -21.18 -12.81 7.51
CA ASN A 170 -21.06 -14.18 7.05
C ASN A 170 -20.21 -14.23 5.78
N TYR A 171 -19.27 -15.18 5.75
CA TYR A 171 -18.33 -15.38 4.66
C TYR A 171 -18.62 -16.69 3.94
N THR A 172 -18.72 -16.62 2.62
CA THR A 172 -18.82 -17.79 1.75
C THR A 172 -17.61 -17.84 0.83
N THR A 173 -17.09 -19.03 0.56
CA THR A 173 -15.96 -19.19 -0.36
C THR A 173 -16.39 -18.87 -1.79
N LEU A 174 -15.62 -18.01 -2.47
CA LEU A 174 -15.82 -17.72 -3.89
C LEU A 174 -15.55 -18.96 -4.74
N LYS A 175 -16.25 -19.07 -5.86
CA LYS A 175 -16.04 -20.18 -6.83
C LYS A 175 -14.66 -20.16 -7.46
N GLN A 176 -14.09 -18.95 -7.62
CA GLN A 176 -12.73 -18.76 -8.11
C GLN A 176 -11.94 -17.93 -7.10
N LYS A 177 -10.68 -18.24 -6.93
CA LYS A 177 -9.73 -17.48 -6.14
C LYS A 177 -9.15 -16.38 -7.02
N ASN A 178 -9.00 -15.19 -6.47
CA ASN A 178 -8.53 -14.02 -7.21
C ASN A 178 -7.41 -13.32 -6.44
N ILE A 179 -6.62 -12.53 -7.16
CA ILE A 179 -5.62 -11.65 -6.58
C ILE A 179 -6.00 -10.20 -6.87
N ASP A 180 -5.90 -9.37 -5.84
CA ASP A 180 -5.97 -7.92 -5.92
C ASP A 180 -4.75 -7.35 -5.19
N THR A 181 -3.84 -6.69 -5.88
CA THR A 181 -2.71 -6.07 -5.23
C THR A 181 -2.72 -4.57 -5.40
N GLY A 182 -2.25 -3.88 -4.38
CA GLY A 182 -2.08 -2.43 -4.40
C GLY A 182 -0.71 -2.02 -3.87
N MET A 183 0.03 -1.29 -4.70
CA MET A 183 1.30 -0.66 -4.31
C MET A 183 1.19 0.84 -4.53
N GLY A 184 1.37 1.63 -3.48
CA GLY A 184 1.40 3.09 -3.59
C GLY A 184 2.67 3.55 -4.28
N LEU A 185 2.55 4.18 -5.45
CA LEU A 185 3.70 4.67 -6.21
C LEU A 185 4.52 5.67 -5.38
N GLU A 186 3.86 6.58 -4.68
CA GLU A 186 4.53 7.60 -3.87
C GLU A 186 5.30 6.97 -2.69
N ARG A 187 4.74 5.95 -2.03
CA ARG A 187 5.42 5.23 -0.94
C ARG A 187 6.64 4.46 -1.46
N LEU A 188 6.51 3.78 -2.59
CA LEU A 188 7.64 3.13 -3.24
C LEU A 188 8.72 4.15 -3.63
N ALA A 189 8.32 5.31 -4.18
CA ALA A 189 9.23 6.37 -4.57
C ALA A 189 9.96 6.97 -3.36
N VAL A 190 9.31 7.13 -2.20
CA VAL A 190 9.98 7.54 -0.95
C VAL A 190 11.13 6.60 -0.60
N VAL A 191 10.90 5.30 -0.71
CA VAL A 191 11.90 4.28 -0.39
C VAL A 191 13.04 4.28 -1.41
N VAL A 192 12.71 4.31 -2.70
CA VAL A 192 13.70 4.26 -3.80
C VAL A 192 14.57 5.53 -3.86
N GLN A 193 13.97 6.69 -3.61
CA GLN A 193 14.66 7.98 -3.62
C GLN A 193 15.34 8.32 -2.28
N ASP A 194 15.12 7.50 -1.24
CA ASP A 194 15.58 7.71 0.15
C ASP A 194 15.25 9.13 0.66
N VAL A 195 14.02 9.58 0.43
CA VAL A 195 13.52 10.88 0.88
C VAL A 195 12.65 10.76 2.13
N ASP A 196 12.43 11.86 2.83
CA ASP A 196 11.80 11.83 4.15
C ASP A 196 10.28 11.59 4.10
N SER A 197 9.59 12.06 3.06
CA SER A 197 8.13 11.92 2.92
C SER A 197 7.69 11.85 1.47
N ILE A 198 6.42 11.49 1.24
CA ILE A 198 5.81 11.54 -0.10
C ILE A 198 5.84 12.96 -0.70
N PHE A 199 5.90 13.99 0.14
CA PHE A 199 5.99 15.39 -0.31
C PHE A 199 7.39 15.76 -0.79
N ASP A 200 8.39 14.92 -0.57
CA ASP A 200 9.79 15.12 -0.97
C ASP A 200 10.15 14.33 -2.24
N VAL A 201 9.25 13.43 -2.68
CA VAL A 201 9.37 12.71 -3.96
C VAL A 201 9.45 13.71 -5.12
N ASP A 202 10.30 13.44 -6.09
CA ASP A 202 10.62 14.32 -7.21
C ASP A 202 9.41 14.91 -7.94
N THR A 203 8.38 14.11 -8.17
CA THR A 203 7.14 14.53 -8.85
C THR A 203 6.29 15.46 -7.98
N ILE A 204 6.31 15.33 -6.66
CA ILE A 204 5.49 16.11 -5.73
C ILE A 204 6.24 17.33 -5.19
N CYS A 205 7.56 17.20 -4.96
CA CYS A 205 8.37 18.27 -4.39
C CYS A 205 8.38 19.56 -5.26
N ALA A 206 8.24 19.42 -6.57
CA ALA A 206 8.11 20.56 -7.46
C ALA A 206 6.86 21.41 -7.13
N LEU A 207 5.73 20.77 -6.86
CA LEU A 207 4.49 21.44 -6.46
C LEU A 207 4.62 22.03 -5.06
N ARG A 208 5.17 21.28 -4.10
CA ARG A 208 5.48 21.78 -2.75
C ARG A 208 6.35 23.05 -2.79
N ASN A 209 7.40 23.04 -3.60
CA ASN A 209 8.28 24.19 -3.75
C ASN A 209 7.56 25.40 -4.37
N LEU A 210 6.60 25.18 -5.26
CA LEU A 210 5.75 26.25 -5.79
C LEU A 210 4.88 26.85 -4.68
N VAL A 211 4.29 26.00 -3.82
CA VAL A 211 3.52 26.46 -2.63
C VAL A 211 4.39 27.30 -1.71
N CYS A 212 5.61 26.89 -1.44
CA CYS A 212 6.59 27.67 -0.66
C CYS A 212 6.85 29.03 -1.29
N LYS A 213 7.11 29.06 -2.59
CA LYS A 213 7.39 30.30 -3.33
C LYS A 213 6.22 31.27 -3.27
N ILE A 214 4.99 30.79 -3.45
CA ILE A 214 3.78 31.64 -3.46
C ILE A 214 3.47 32.16 -2.05
N SER A 215 3.59 31.28 -1.02
CA SER A 215 3.30 31.65 0.37
C SER A 215 4.40 32.50 1.04
N GLY A 216 5.61 32.52 0.47
CA GLY A 216 6.78 33.14 1.09
C GLY A 216 7.29 32.38 2.31
N LYS A 217 6.88 31.12 2.49
CA LYS A 217 7.30 30.26 3.60
C LYS A 217 8.45 29.33 3.15
N GLU A 218 9.35 29.05 4.08
CA GLU A 218 10.42 28.06 3.88
C GLU A 218 10.03 26.74 4.50
N TYR A 219 10.18 25.66 3.75
CA TYR A 219 9.95 24.29 4.21
C TYR A 219 11.04 23.83 5.19
N GLU A 220 10.70 23.00 6.16
CA GLU A 220 11.58 22.49 7.23
C GLU A 220 12.09 23.55 8.22
N LYS A 221 11.40 24.68 8.33
CA LYS A 221 11.70 25.72 9.32
C LYS A 221 10.70 25.75 10.48
N ASN A 222 9.45 25.43 10.22
CA ASN A 222 8.41 25.46 11.22
C ASN A 222 7.40 24.34 10.98
N TYR A 223 7.18 23.47 11.93
CA TYR A 223 6.28 22.32 11.81
C TYR A 223 4.86 22.67 11.34
N ASN A 224 4.27 23.75 11.88
CA ASN A 224 2.91 24.14 11.48
C ASN A 224 2.84 24.66 10.05
N ASP A 225 3.86 25.41 9.63
CA ASP A 225 3.99 25.87 8.24
C ASP A 225 4.21 24.67 7.31
N ASP A 226 5.04 23.69 7.72
CA ASP A 226 5.30 22.48 6.94
C ASP A 226 4.03 21.63 6.75
N VAL A 227 3.24 21.43 7.81
CA VAL A 227 1.94 20.75 7.71
C VAL A 227 1.01 21.50 6.75
N SER A 228 0.95 22.82 6.85
CA SER A 228 0.11 23.65 5.97
C SER A 228 0.57 23.56 4.51
N ILE A 229 1.87 23.60 4.26
CA ILE A 229 2.45 23.46 2.92
C ILE A 229 2.10 22.08 2.33
N ARG A 230 2.24 21.01 3.11
CA ARG A 230 1.90 19.64 2.69
C ARG A 230 0.42 19.50 2.38
N LEU A 231 -0.46 20.02 3.23
CA LEU A 231 -1.91 20.01 3.02
C LEU A 231 -2.31 20.74 1.73
N ILE A 232 -1.74 21.93 1.48
CA ILE A 232 -2.02 22.68 0.25
C ILE A 232 -1.49 21.90 -0.96
N THR A 233 -0.30 21.31 -0.87
CA THR A 233 0.29 20.49 -1.93
C THR A 233 -0.61 19.31 -2.27
N ASP A 234 -1.06 18.55 -1.27
CA ASP A 234 -1.99 17.43 -1.44
C ASP A 234 -3.30 17.88 -2.10
N CYS A 235 -3.92 18.98 -1.60
CA CYS A 235 -5.13 19.53 -2.20
C CYS A 235 -4.96 19.87 -3.68
N LEU A 236 -3.84 20.43 -4.08
CA LEU A 236 -3.59 20.81 -5.47
C LEU A 236 -3.49 19.61 -6.41
N LEU A 237 -3.08 18.44 -5.93
CA LEU A 237 -2.96 17.23 -6.74
C LEU A 237 -4.30 16.73 -7.28
N TYR A 238 -5.41 16.91 -6.54
CA TYR A 238 -6.73 16.45 -6.96
C TYR A 238 -7.72 17.57 -7.30
N THR A 239 -7.41 18.85 -6.96
CA THR A 239 -8.27 19.98 -7.28
C THR A 239 -7.86 20.71 -8.55
N SER A 240 -6.62 20.49 -9.04
CA SER A 240 -6.19 21.08 -10.31
C SER A 240 -6.92 20.44 -11.49
N PRO A 241 -7.44 21.25 -12.44
CA PRO A 241 -8.10 20.71 -13.61
C PRO A 241 -7.14 19.84 -14.42
N SER A 242 -7.61 18.65 -14.80
CA SER A 242 -6.87 17.76 -15.67
C SER A 242 -6.93 18.28 -17.11
N PRO A 243 -5.88 18.14 -17.92
CA PRO A 243 -5.94 18.43 -19.36
C PRO A 243 -7.00 17.63 -20.11
N ARG A 244 -7.66 16.68 -19.46
CA ARG A 244 -8.75 15.85 -19.99
C ARG A 244 -10.14 16.30 -19.56
N ASP A 245 -10.23 17.28 -18.68
CA ASP A 245 -11.48 17.93 -18.26
C ASP A 245 -11.74 19.17 -19.15
#